data_49176103384e40163783ec2429bc7b5c
#
_entry.id   49176103384e40163783ec2429bc7b5c
#
_cell.length_a   1.000
_cell.length_b   1.000
_cell.length_c   1.000
_cell.angle_alpha   90.00
_cell.angle_beta   90.00
_cell.angle_gamma   90.00
#
_symmetry.space_group_name_H-M   'P 1'
#
loop_
_entity.id
_entity.type
_entity.pdbx_description
1 polymer ?
#
loop_
_entity_poly.entity_id
_entity_poly.type
_entity_poly.pdbx_seq_one_letter_code
_entity_poly.pdbx_strand_id
1 'polypeptide(L)'
;MKGKISHIGLVAGDKNLPFLICDFARQNNVEISVMGIRGCVSDSLKKNVKKGSYREFYLSELSKTISFFKSQNVDTVVLVGGVGHAKIKPTFD
;
A
#
# COMPACT_ATOMS: atom_id res chain seq x y z
N MET A 1 -4.58 -6.87 21.77
CA MET A 1 -5.88 -7.26 21.48
C MET A 1 -6.01 -7.77 20.09
N LYS A 2 -6.54 -8.89 19.95
CA LYS A 2 -6.59 -9.41 18.67
C LYS A 2 -7.62 -8.70 17.86
N GLY A 3 -7.42 -8.64 16.61
CA GLY A 3 -8.31 -7.93 15.77
C GLY A 3 -7.94 -6.48 15.59
N LYS A 4 -7.00 -6.00 16.35
CA LYS A 4 -6.63 -4.62 16.23
C LYS A 4 -5.56 -4.45 15.16
N ILE A 5 -5.81 -3.57 14.19
CA ILE A 5 -4.85 -3.29 13.14
C ILE A 5 -3.85 -2.27 13.66
N SER A 6 -2.59 -2.56 13.60
CA SER A 6 -1.58 -1.61 14.04
C SER A 6 -0.66 -1.15 12.93
N HIS A 7 -0.53 -1.90 11.86
CA HIS A 7 0.37 -1.50 10.78
C HIS A 7 -0.18 -2.01 9.45
N ILE A 8 -0.60 -1.09 8.61
CA ILE A 8 -1.16 -1.43 7.31
C ILE A 8 -0.08 -1.39 6.24
N GLY A 9 -0.06 -2.42 5.41
CA GLY A 9 0.74 -2.41 4.21
C GLY A 9 -0.19 -2.10 3.06
N LEU A 10 -0.03 -0.96 2.45
CA LEU A 10 -0.91 -0.51 1.39
C LEU A 10 -0.29 -0.74 0.03
N VAL A 11 -0.96 -1.49 -0.82
CA VAL A 11 -0.54 -1.63 -2.20
C VAL A 11 -1.35 -0.62 -2.99
N ALA A 12 -0.69 0.43 -3.44
CA ALA A 12 -1.36 1.56 -4.05
C ALA A 12 -1.25 1.52 -5.56
N GLY A 13 -2.37 1.29 -6.21
CA GLY A 13 -2.43 1.27 -7.66
C GLY A 13 -3.40 2.30 -8.21
N ASP A 14 -3.68 3.31 -7.43
CA ASP A 14 -4.62 4.35 -7.83
C ASP A 14 -4.05 5.67 -7.39
N LYS A 15 -4.47 6.76 -8.01
CA LYS A 15 -3.92 8.06 -7.70
C LYS A 15 -4.60 8.75 -6.53
N ASN A 16 -5.83 8.42 -6.28
CA ASN A 16 -6.61 9.13 -5.27
C ASN A 16 -6.96 8.31 -4.03
N LEU A 17 -7.45 7.10 -4.24
CA LEU A 17 -7.89 6.27 -3.12
C LEU A 17 -6.83 6.03 -2.06
N PRO A 18 -5.56 5.88 -2.41
CA PRO A 18 -4.55 5.64 -1.37
C PRO A 18 -4.49 6.74 -0.33
N PHE A 19 -4.83 7.98 -0.72
CA PHE A 19 -4.81 9.07 0.24
C PHE A 19 -5.85 8.88 1.33
N LEU A 20 -6.98 8.30 0.97
CA LEU A 20 -8.04 8.05 1.95
C LEU A 20 -7.57 7.05 2.99
N ILE A 21 -6.85 6.03 2.54
CA ILE A 21 -6.33 5.03 3.47
C ILE A 21 -5.26 5.63 4.36
N CYS A 22 -4.41 6.47 3.80
CA CYS A 22 -3.38 7.13 4.59
C CYS A 22 -4.01 8.04 5.65
N ASP A 23 -5.06 8.75 5.28
CA ASP A 23 -5.75 9.60 6.23
C ASP A 23 -6.40 8.80 7.33
N PHE A 24 -7.02 7.68 6.96
CA PHE A 24 -7.62 6.80 7.95
C PHE A 24 -6.58 6.32 8.95
N ALA A 25 -5.43 5.89 8.45
CA ALA A 25 -4.38 5.40 9.32
C ALA A 25 -3.90 6.50 10.26
N ARG A 26 -3.72 7.70 9.71
CA ARG A 26 -3.25 8.80 10.51
C ARG A 26 -4.23 9.15 11.62
N GLN A 27 -5.51 9.16 11.29
CA GLN A 27 -6.54 9.50 12.26
C GLN A 27 -6.73 8.46 13.33
N ASN A 28 -6.33 7.24 13.05
CA ASN A 28 -6.52 6.14 13.99
C ASN A 28 -5.21 5.66 14.60
N ASN A 29 -4.15 6.43 14.41
CA ASN A 29 -2.84 6.09 14.95
C ASN A 29 -2.35 4.73 14.49
N VAL A 30 -2.60 4.43 13.24
CA VAL A 30 -2.16 3.18 12.63
C VAL A 30 -0.94 3.49 11.76
N GLU A 31 0.09 2.68 11.90
CA GLU A 31 1.25 2.83 11.04
C GLU A 31 0.90 2.40 9.63
N ILE A 32 1.55 3.01 8.66
CA ILE A 32 1.26 2.63 7.29
C ILE A 32 2.57 2.58 6.49
N SER A 33 2.71 1.51 5.73
CA SER A 33 3.81 1.35 4.79
C SER A 33 3.19 1.19 3.42
N VAL A 34 3.70 1.91 2.45
CA VAL A 34 3.08 1.96 1.13
C VAL A 34 3.99 1.38 0.06
N MET A 35 3.44 0.50 -0.73
CA MET A 35 4.08 0.03 -1.94
C MET A 35 3.30 0.61 -3.11
N GLY A 36 3.89 1.56 -3.80
CA GLY A 36 3.25 2.15 -4.95
C GLY A 36 3.56 1.35 -6.20
N ILE A 37 2.53 1.08 -6.98
CA ILE A 37 2.75 0.40 -8.24
C ILE A 37 3.28 1.43 -9.22
N ARG A 38 4.48 1.18 -9.69
CA ARG A 38 5.17 2.13 -10.54
C ARG A 38 4.32 2.50 -11.77
N GLY A 39 4.16 3.78 -11.97
CA GLY A 39 3.36 4.29 -13.06
C GLY A 39 1.89 4.50 -12.72
N CYS A 40 1.46 4.04 -11.56
CA CYS A 40 0.04 4.13 -11.19
C CYS A 40 -0.25 5.08 -10.04
N VAL A 41 0.78 5.54 -9.36
CA VAL A 41 0.57 6.41 -8.21
C VAL A 41 1.08 7.81 -8.50
N SER A 42 0.58 8.78 -7.76
CA SER A 42 1.02 10.16 -7.94
C SER A 42 2.22 10.44 -7.07
N ASP A 43 3.02 11.42 -7.47
CA ASP A 43 4.17 11.80 -6.67
C ASP A 43 3.74 12.37 -5.33
N SER A 44 2.54 12.90 -5.26
CA SER A 44 2.05 13.45 -4.00
C SER A 44 1.91 12.39 -2.92
N LEU A 45 1.60 11.17 -3.33
CA LEU A 45 1.45 10.11 -2.35
C LEU A 45 2.78 9.83 -1.66
N LYS A 46 3.85 9.85 -2.42
CA LYS A 46 5.16 9.60 -1.87
C LYS A 46 5.49 10.62 -0.79
N LYS A 47 5.10 11.87 -1.02
CA LYS A 47 5.39 12.93 -0.07
C LYS A 47 4.51 12.85 1.16
N ASN A 48 3.37 12.21 1.03
CA ASN A 48 2.41 12.10 2.12
C ASN A 48 2.73 10.97 3.08
N VAL A 49 3.68 10.12 2.74
CA VAL A 49 4.02 8.96 3.55
C VAL A 49 5.34 9.21 4.25
N LYS A 50 5.44 8.69 5.48
CA LYS A 50 6.65 8.83 6.25
C LYS A 50 7.85 8.31 5.46
N LYS A 51 8.93 9.03 5.53
CA LYS A 51 10.14 8.64 4.84
C LYS A 51 10.57 7.25 5.30
N GLY A 52 10.89 6.42 4.36
CA GLY A 52 11.31 5.07 4.66
C GLY A 52 10.17 4.06 4.65
N SER A 53 8.94 4.56 4.60
CA SER A 53 7.78 3.68 4.57
C SER A 53 7.12 3.65 3.20
N TYR A 54 7.81 4.11 2.18
CA TYR A 54 7.28 4.12 0.83
C TYR A 54 8.29 3.50 -0.12
N ARG A 55 7.82 2.60 -0.96
CA ARG A 55 8.63 2.04 -2.02
C ARG A 55 7.78 1.87 -3.26
N GLU A 56 8.43 1.89 -4.41
CA GLU A 56 7.73 1.65 -5.67
C GLU A 56 8.28 0.40 -6.30
N PHE A 57 7.37 -0.42 -6.80
CA PHE A 57 7.75 -1.64 -7.49
C PHE A 57 6.87 -1.78 -8.72
N TYR A 58 7.34 -2.57 -9.67
CA TYR A 58 6.50 -2.96 -10.77
C TYR A 58 5.54 -4.03 -10.24
N LEU A 59 4.38 -4.11 -10.85
CA LEU A 59 3.39 -5.09 -10.42
C LEU A 59 3.95 -6.51 -10.44
N SER A 60 4.89 -6.76 -11.34
CA SER A 60 5.47 -8.09 -11.44
C SER A 60 6.45 -8.42 -10.32
N GLU A 61 6.76 -7.46 -9.47
CA GLU A 61 7.74 -7.67 -8.41
C GLU A 61 7.08 -7.96 -7.08
N LEU A 62 6.16 -8.89 -7.09
CA LEU A 62 5.38 -9.20 -5.90
C LEU A 62 6.23 -9.67 -4.72
N SER A 63 7.25 -10.46 -5.02
CA SER A 63 8.08 -10.96 -3.91
C SER A 63 8.80 -9.83 -3.19
N LYS A 64 9.14 -8.78 -3.91
CA LYS A 64 9.80 -7.64 -3.29
C LYS A 64 8.83 -6.88 -2.41
N THR A 65 7.57 -6.83 -2.82
CA THR A 65 6.53 -6.18 -2.04
C THR A 65 6.34 -6.91 -0.73
N ILE A 66 6.28 -8.22 -0.78
CA ILE A 66 6.10 -9.03 0.41
C ILE A 66 7.27 -8.84 1.36
N SER A 67 8.49 -8.86 0.82
CA SER A 67 9.68 -8.66 1.63
C SER A 67 9.67 -7.29 2.29
N PHE A 68 9.28 -6.28 1.55
CA PHE A 68 9.23 -4.92 2.09
C PHE A 68 8.24 -4.86 3.25
N PHE A 69 7.04 -5.40 3.07
CA PHE A 69 6.06 -5.36 4.14
C PHE A 69 6.52 -6.15 5.36
N LYS A 70 7.19 -7.27 5.16
CA LYS A 70 7.71 -8.02 6.29
C LYS A 70 8.75 -7.23 7.05
N SER A 71 9.60 -6.51 6.33
CA SER A 71 10.64 -5.73 6.98
C SER A 71 10.05 -4.57 7.77
N GLN A 72 8.84 -4.17 7.45
CA GLN A 72 8.17 -3.07 8.13
C GLN A 72 7.23 -3.55 9.24
N ASN A 73 7.15 -4.85 9.45
CA ASN A 73 6.28 -5.44 10.48
C ASN A 73 4.81 -5.15 10.22
N VAL A 74 4.43 -5.26 8.97
CA VAL A 74 3.04 -5.04 8.58
C VAL A 74 2.18 -6.21 9.02
N ASP A 75 1.02 -5.93 9.58
CA ASP A 75 0.11 -6.99 10.01
C ASP A 75 -1.15 -7.07 9.15
N THR A 76 -1.41 -6.08 8.32
CA THR A 76 -2.61 -6.07 7.49
C THR A 76 -2.28 -5.49 6.13
N VAL A 77 -2.64 -6.17 5.07
CA VAL A 77 -2.38 -5.67 3.72
C VAL A 77 -3.68 -5.23 3.07
N VAL A 78 -3.68 -4.04 2.52
CA VAL A 78 -4.84 -3.49 1.83
C VAL A 78 -4.44 -3.19 0.39
N LEU A 79 -5.23 -3.69 -0.53
CA LEU A 79 -5.01 -3.42 -1.94
C LEU A 79 -5.98 -2.35 -2.40
N VAL A 80 -5.45 -1.24 -2.84
CA VAL A 80 -6.27 -0.15 -3.32
C VAL A 80 -5.87 0.10 -4.75
N GLY A 81 -6.61 -0.48 -5.65
CA GLY A 81 -6.13 -0.37 -6.97
C GLY A 81 -7.18 -0.21 -7.99
N GLY A 82 -7.16 0.73 -8.75
CA GLY A 82 -7.94 0.82 -9.89
C GLY A 82 -7.11 0.48 -11.08
N VAL A 83 -6.04 -0.19 -10.86
CA VAL A 83 -5.09 -0.45 -11.89
C VAL A 83 -5.69 -1.26 -13.01
N GLY A 84 -5.88 -0.62 -14.12
CA GLY A 84 -6.36 -1.35 -15.24
C GLY A 84 -7.66 -2.04 -15.00
N HIS A 85 -8.27 -1.74 -13.94
CA HIS A 85 -9.54 -2.34 -13.65
C HIS A 85 -9.59 -3.79 -14.06
N ALA A 86 -10.29 -4.02 -15.08
CA ALA A 86 -10.53 -5.34 -15.53
C ALA A 86 -9.29 -6.04 -16.03
N LYS A 87 -8.26 -5.31 -16.24
CA LYS A 87 -7.08 -5.94 -16.75
C LYS A 87 -6.33 -6.74 -15.75
N ILE A 88 -6.48 -6.39 -14.51
CA ILE A 88 -5.81 -7.10 -13.44
C ILE A 88 -6.81 -8.00 -12.81
N LYS A 89 -6.72 -9.24 -13.14
CA LYS A 89 -7.62 -10.17 -12.54
C LYS A 89 -6.97 -10.72 -11.32
N PRO A 90 -7.72 -10.85 -10.26
CA PRO A 90 -7.17 -11.43 -9.04
C PRO A 90 -6.99 -12.88 -9.29
N THR A 91 -5.84 -13.25 -9.59
CA THR A 91 -5.58 -14.61 -9.93
C THR A 91 -5.22 -15.46 -8.75
N PHE A 92 -5.19 -14.83 -7.62
CA PHE A 92 -4.86 -15.57 -6.46
C PHE A 92 -6.07 -16.07 -5.74
N ASP A 93 -7.14 -16.08 -6.37
CA ASP A 93 -8.34 -16.59 -5.72
C ASP A 93 -8.28 -18.04 -5.44
#